data_6f7b38b2bdf8890eb3e6fbe747b2e119
#
_entry.id   6f7b38b2bdf8890eb3e6fbe747b2e119
#
_cell.length_a   1.000
_cell.length_b   1.000
_cell.length_c   1.000
_cell.angle_alpha   90.00
_cell.angle_beta   90.00
_cell.angle_gamma   90.00
#
_symmetry.space_group_name_H-M   'P 1'
#
loop_
_entity.id
_entity.type
_entity.pdbx_description
1 polymer ?
#
loop_
_entity_poly.entity_id
_entity_poly.type
_entity_poly.pdbx_seq_one_letter_code
_entity_poly.pdbx_strand_id
1 'polypeptide(L)'
;MIRAGLRWLLAVFYFIAGVAHLCSPMGFLAITPVWVPFPPEVVAFTGVAEILGAIGLVIPRTWIGWARPAAGIGLALYALFVWPANFNHAFNNIPLGGVAASWWYHGPRLLAQPLIIWLALWAGEATHWPFRSKS
;
A
#
# COMPACT_ATOMS: atom_id res chain seq x y z
N MET A 1 14.60 -16.83 4.03
CA MET A 1 13.97 -17.05 2.69
C MET A 1 12.57 -16.45 2.62
N ILE A 2 11.65 -16.74 3.55
CA ILE A 2 10.25 -16.25 3.53
C ILE A 2 10.16 -14.71 3.48
N ARG A 3 10.92 -14.01 4.34
CA ARG A 3 10.92 -12.54 4.37
C ARG A 3 11.33 -11.91 3.03
N ALA A 4 12.32 -12.49 2.36
CA ALA A 4 12.75 -12.02 1.04
C ALA A 4 11.67 -12.25 -0.02
N GLY A 5 11.04 -13.41 -0.02
CA GLY A 5 9.92 -13.72 -0.93
C GLY A 5 8.74 -12.77 -0.75
N LEU A 6 8.31 -12.55 0.51
CA LEU A 6 7.22 -11.62 0.82
C LEU A 6 7.57 -10.16 0.49
N ARG A 7 8.84 -9.77 0.64
CA ARG A 7 9.33 -8.45 0.22
C ARG A 7 9.18 -8.24 -1.28
N TRP A 8 9.61 -9.20 -2.09
CA TRP A 8 9.47 -9.13 -3.53
C TRP A 8 8.01 -9.12 -3.98
N LEU A 9 7.17 -9.97 -3.35
CA LEU A 9 5.73 -10.00 -3.62
C LEU A 9 5.09 -8.63 -3.33
N LEU A 10 5.42 -8.04 -2.18
CA LEU A 10 4.92 -6.74 -1.78
C LEU A 10 5.42 -5.62 -2.71
N ALA A 11 6.69 -5.69 -3.13
CA ALA A 11 7.25 -4.71 -4.07
C ALA A 11 6.56 -4.78 -5.44
N VAL A 12 6.34 -5.98 -5.98
CA VAL A 12 5.60 -6.14 -7.24
C VAL A 12 4.18 -5.62 -7.11
N PHE A 13 3.49 -5.96 -6.02
CA PHE A 13 2.13 -5.49 -5.75
C PHE A 13 2.05 -3.95 -5.74
N TYR A 14 2.90 -3.28 -4.95
CA TYR A 14 2.90 -1.83 -4.88
C TYR A 14 3.38 -1.14 -6.16
N PHE A 15 4.31 -1.75 -6.88
CA PHE A 15 4.73 -1.22 -8.17
C PHE A 15 3.56 -1.21 -9.18
N ILE A 16 2.84 -2.32 -9.29
CA ILE A 16 1.66 -2.42 -10.17
C ILE A 16 0.57 -1.45 -9.72
N ALA A 17 0.28 -1.37 -8.42
CA ALA A 17 -0.71 -0.47 -7.87
C ALA A 17 -0.34 1.00 -8.15
N GLY A 18 0.91 1.38 -7.95
CA GLY A 18 1.39 2.74 -8.24
C GLY A 18 1.29 3.11 -9.71
N VAL A 19 1.63 2.19 -10.61
CA VAL A 19 1.43 2.39 -12.05
C VAL A 19 -0.06 2.56 -12.37
N ALA A 20 -0.94 1.76 -11.74
CA ALA A 20 -2.38 1.87 -11.94
C ALA A 20 -2.93 3.24 -11.46
N HIS A 21 -2.42 3.79 -10.34
CA HIS A 21 -2.77 5.14 -9.89
C HIS A 21 -2.46 6.22 -10.92
N LEU A 22 -1.34 6.07 -11.63
CA LEU A 22 -0.89 7.04 -12.63
C LEU A 22 -1.57 6.86 -13.99
N CYS A 23 -1.77 5.61 -14.43
CA CYS A 23 -2.29 5.29 -15.76
C CYS A 23 -3.82 5.19 -15.81
N SER A 24 -4.47 4.83 -14.69
CA SER A 24 -5.92 4.61 -14.61
C SER A 24 -6.50 5.21 -13.32
N PRO A 25 -6.39 6.54 -13.10
CA PRO A 25 -6.73 7.17 -11.82
C PRO A 25 -8.22 7.18 -11.49
N MET A 26 -9.11 6.99 -12.46
CA MET A 26 -10.56 7.18 -12.29
C MET A 26 -11.17 6.34 -11.17
N GLY A 27 -10.76 5.06 -11.04
CA GLY A 27 -11.24 4.19 -9.97
C GLY A 27 -10.80 4.65 -8.59
N PHE A 28 -9.58 5.16 -8.47
CA PHE A 28 -9.04 5.68 -7.21
C PHE A 28 -9.69 7.01 -6.83
N LEU A 29 -9.92 7.89 -7.80
CA LEU A 29 -10.64 9.14 -7.61
C LEU A 29 -12.08 8.89 -7.14
N ALA A 30 -12.77 7.90 -7.70
CA ALA A 30 -14.14 7.56 -7.34
C ALA A 30 -14.29 7.18 -5.86
N ILE A 31 -13.30 6.53 -5.27
CA ILE A 31 -13.33 6.11 -3.85
C ILE A 31 -12.68 7.11 -2.90
N THR A 32 -12.06 8.17 -3.42
CA THR A 32 -11.42 9.21 -2.58
C THR A 32 -12.50 9.96 -1.81
N PRO A 33 -12.37 10.09 -0.45
CA PRO A 33 -13.33 10.84 0.34
C PRO A 33 -13.41 12.31 -0.08
N VAL A 34 -14.61 12.89 0.01
CA VAL A 34 -14.89 14.28 -0.41
C VAL A 34 -14.12 15.35 0.37
N TRP A 35 -13.62 15.02 1.56
CA TRP A 35 -12.81 15.92 2.39
C TRP A 35 -11.34 15.98 1.99
N VAL A 36 -10.90 15.11 1.08
CA VAL A 36 -9.51 15.12 0.59
C VAL A 36 -9.33 16.29 -0.37
N PRO A 37 -8.42 17.23 -0.10
CA PRO A 37 -8.15 18.34 -1.01
C PRO A 37 -7.35 17.84 -2.22
N PHE A 38 -7.56 18.46 -3.38
CA PHE A 38 -6.81 18.17 -4.60
C PHE A 38 -6.75 16.66 -4.95
N PRO A 39 -7.89 15.97 -5.10
CA PRO A 39 -7.93 14.52 -5.26
C PRO A 39 -7.04 13.98 -6.40
N PRO A 40 -6.99 14.60 -7.60
CA PRO A 40 -6.13 14.11 -8.68
C PRO A 40 -4.65 14.12 -8.33
N GLU A 41 -4.19 15.19 -7.68
CA GLU A 41 -2.80 15.35 -7.26
C GLU A 41 -2.45 14.36 -6.15
N VAL A 42 -3.37 14.16 -5.20
CA VAL A 42 -3.20 13.18 -4.11
C VAL A 42 -3.12 11.77 -4.68
N VAL A 43 -3.99 11.40 -5.61
CA VAL A 43 -3.96 10.08 -6.27
C VAL A 43 -2.66 9.89 -7.04
N ALA A 44 -2.21 10.90 -7.80
CA ALA A 44 -0.94 10.82 -8.51
C ALA A 44 0.25 10.72 -7.56
N PHE A 45 0.28 11.52 -6.49
CA PHE A 45 1.33 11.48 -5.47
C PHE A 45 1.39 10.11 -4.78
N THR A 46 0.25 9.54 -4.43
CA THR A 46 0.21 8.20 -3.82
C THR A 46 0.74 7.13 -4.78
N GLY A 47 0.46 7.22 -6.07
CA GLY A 47 1.03 6.32 -7.07
C GLY A 47 2.55 6.40 -7.16
N VAL A 48 3.11 7.61 -7.14
CA VAL A 48 4.56 7.80 -7.09
C VAL A 48 5.15 7.25 -5.79
N ALA A 49 4.52 7.49 -4.66
CA ALA A 49 4.97 6.98 -3.35
C ALA A 49 4.98 5.44 -3.31
N GLU A 50 4.00 4.76 -3.91
CA GLU A 50 3.95 3.31 -4.03
C GLU A 50 5.11 2.78 -4.88
N ILE A 51 5.39 3.40 -6.03
CA ILE A 51 6.51 3.01 -6.91
C ILE A 51 7.84 3.19 -6.18
N LEU A 52 8.06 4.32 -5.53
CA LEU A 52 9.29 4.59 -4.78
C LEU A 52 9.44 3.62 -3.59
N GLY A 53 8.35 3.33 -2.89
CA GLY A 53 8.32 2.34 -1.82
C GLY A 53 8.66 0.94 -2.33
N ALA A 54 8.11 0.53 -3.46
CA ALA A 54 8.40 -0.75 -4.09
C ALA A 54 9.89 -0.87 -4.46
N ILE A 55 10.45 0.15 -5.09
CA ILE A 55 11.88 0.20 -5.43
C ILE A 55 12.73 0.17 -4.16
N GLY A 56 12.40 0.98 -3.15
CA GLY A 56 13.14 1.04 -1.90
C GLY A 56 13.17 -0.29 -1.13
N LEU A 57 12.10 -1.09 -1.20
CA LEU A 57 12.07 -2.42 -0.60
C LEU A 57 13.10 -3.38 -1.18
N VAL A 58 13.38 -3.29 -2.48
CA VAL A 58 14.26 -4.24 -3.17
C VAL A 58 15.71 -3.75 -3.31
N ILE A 59 15.99 -2.49 -3.02
CA ILE A 59 17.37 -1.97 -3.02
C ILE A 59 18.24 -2.79 -2.07
N PRO A 60 19.40 -3.29 -2.52
CA PRO A 60 20.34 -4.01 -1.66
C PRO A 60 20.82 -3.13 -0.48
N ARG A 61 20.89 -3.70 0.73
CA ARG A 61 21.40 -2.95 1.90
C ARG A 61 22.85 -2.51 1.75
N THR A 62 23.60 -3.21 0.90
CA THR A 62 24.99 -2.87 0.58
C THR A 62 25.11 -1.60 -0.26
N TRP A 63 24.04 -1.20 -0.95
CA TRP A 63 24.01 0.03 -1.74
C TRP A 63 23.52 1.21 -0.88
N ILE A 64 22.32 1.05 -0.29
CA ILE A 64 21.69 2.07 0.54
C ILE A 64 21.09 1.39 1.77
N GLY A 65 21.80 1.41 2.88
CA GLY A 65 21.45 0.66 4.10
C GLY A 65 20.10 1.04 4.72
N TRP A 66 19.69 2.30 4.57
CA TRP A 66 18.43 2.82 5.13
C TRP A 66 17.23 2.70 4.18
N ALA A 67 17.43 2.37 2.90
CA ALA A 67 16.37 2.38 1.89
C ALA A 67 15.20 1.44 2.24
N ARG A 68 15.49 0.21 2.65
CA ARG A 68 14.46 -0.78 3.01
C ARG A 68 13.64 -0.38 4.23
N PRO A 69 14.24 0.00 5.37
CA PRO A 69 13.46 0.48 6.51
C PRO A 69 12.63 1.72 6.17
N ALA A 70 13.18 2.67 5.45
CA ALA A 70 12.44 3.85 5.03
C ALA A 70 11.27 3.51 4.11
N ALA A 71 11.47 2.62 3.13
CA ALA A 71 10.40 2.14 2.25
C ALA A 71 9.31 1.40 3.04
N GLY A 72 9.69 0.53 3.97
CA GLY A 72 8.75 -0.19 4.82
C GLY A 72 7.89 0.74 5.68
N ILE A 73 8.50 1.75 6.29
CA ILE A 73 7.79 2.78 7.07
C ILE A 73 6.89 3.61 6.15
N GLY A 74 7.41 4.07 5.00
CA GLY A 74 6.66 4.88 4.05
C GLY A 74 5.42 4.14 3.52
N LEU A 75 5.56 2.87 3.13
CA LEU A 75 4.44 2.06 2.67
C LEU A 75 3.44 1.73 3.78
N ALA A 76 3.89 1.54 5.02
CA ALA A 76 3.00 1.35 6.17
C ALA A 76 2.17 2.61 6.46
N LEU A 77 2.80 3.78 6.43
CA LEU A 77 2.10 5.05 6.57
C LEU A 77 1.13 5.28 5.41
N TYR A 78 1.55 5.01 4.18
CA TYR A 78 0.67 5.05 3.01
C TYR A 78 -0.56 4.16 3.20
N ALA A 79 -0.37 2.89 3.58
CA ALA A 79 -1.47 1.97 3.82
C ALA A 79 -2.45 2.47 4.90
N LEU A 80 -1.93 3.11 5.95
CA LEU A 80 -2.74 3.75 6.98
C LEU A 80 -3.55 4.92 6.42
N PHE A 81 -2.93 5.79 5.62
CA PHE A 81 -3.57 6.99 5.08
C PHE A 81 -4.60 6.71 3.97
N VAL A 82 -4.46 5.62 3.22
CA VAL A 82 -5.45 5.23 2.20
C VAL A 82 -6.59 4.38 2.77
N TRP A 83 -6.49 3.92 4.00
CA TRP A 83 -7.55 3.13 4.65
C TRP A 83 -8.91 3.84 4.69
N PRO A 84 -9.00 5.16 4.97
CA PRO A 84 -10.25 5.91 4.85
C PRO A 84 -10.91 5.81 3.48
N ALA A 85 -10.16 5.79 2.38
CA ALA A 85 -10.71 5.59 1.04
C ALA A 85 -11.33 4.21 0.87
N ASN A 86 -10.73 3.18 1.48
CA ASN A 86 -11.29 1.83 1.49
C ASN A 86 -12.60 1.76 2.28
N PHE A 87 -12.68 2.45 3.42
CA PHE A 87 -13.94 2.60 4.19
C PHE A 87 -14.99 3.37 3.38
N ASN A 88 -14.61 4.49 2.76
CA ASN A 88 -15.50 5.27 1.90
C ASN A 88 -16.11 4.41 0.78
N HIS A 89 -15.27 3.62 0.10
CA HIS A 89 -15.70 2.68 -0.94
C HIS A 89 -16.71 1.65 -0.39
N ALA A 90 -16.41 1.05 0.77
CA ALA A 90 -17.23 0.00 1.36
C ALA A 90 -18.59 0.51 1.87
N PHE A 91 -18.58 1.58 2.66
CA PHE A 91 -19.80 2.07 3.32
C PHE A 91 -20.73 2.83 2.39
N ASN A 92 -20.19 3.49 1.37
CA ASN A 92 -21.00 4.19 0.37
C ASN A 92 -21.30 3.33 -0.86
N ASN A 93 -20.87 2.08 -0.86
CA ASN A 93 -21.08 1.11 -1.95
C ASN A 93 -20.78 1.70 -3.34
N ILE A 94 -19.65 2.38 -3.46
CA ILE A 94 -19.27 3.13 -4.66
C ILE A 94 -18.99 2.14 -5.80
N PRO A 95 -19.70 2.18 -6.94
CA PRO A 95 -19.44 1.28 -8.05
C PRO A 95 -18.13 1.63 -8.75
N LEU A 96 -17.33 0.63 -9.08
CA LEU A 96 -16.16 0.76 -9.93
C LEU A 96 -16.44 0.09 -11.28
N GLY A 97 -16.28 0.84 -12.38
CA GLY A 97 -16.62 0.32 -13.70
C GLY A 97 -18.11 -0.05 -13.86
N GLY A 98 -19.00 0.59 -13.11
CA GLY A 98 -20.44 0.30 -13.11
C GLY A 98 -20.85 -0.92 -12.26
N VAL A 99 -19.93 -1.56 -11.57
CA VAL A 99 -20.18 -2.72 -10.70
C VAL A 99 -19.96 -2.36 -9.25
N ALA A 100 -20.99 -2.54 -8.41
CA ALA A 100 -20.87 -2.44 -6.97
C ALA A 100 -20.31 -3.74 -6.38
N ALA A 101 -19.27 -3.63 -5.56
CA ALA A 101 -18.68 -4.79 -4.91
C ALA A 101 -19.50 -5.18 -3.66
N SER A 102 -19.50 -6.48 -3.36
CA SER A 102 -20.18 -6.99 -2.18
C SER A 102 -19.29 -6.93 -0.93
N TRP A 103 -19.88 -7.17 0.25
CA TRP A 103 -19.12 -7.26 1.51
C TRP A 103 -18.13 -8.44 1.54
N TRP A 104 -18.27 -9.44 0.70
CA TRP A 104 -17.27 -10.48 0.48
C TRP A 104 -15.95 -9.94 -0.11
N TYR A 105 -16.02 -8.79 -0.80
CA TYR A 105 -14.85 -8.06 -1.28
C TYR A 105 -14.37 -7.01 -0.25
N HIS A 106 -15.30 -6.20 0.27
CA HIS A 106 -14.95 -5.10 1.18
C HIS A 106 -14.43 -5.58 2.53
N GLY A 107 -15.08 -6.61 3.13
CA GLY A 107 -14.69 -7.14 4.43
C GLY A 107 -13.24 -7.59 4.48
N PRO A 108 -12.82 -8.57 3.63
CA PRO A 108 -11.42 -9.00 3.56
C PRO A 108 -10.44 -7.85 3.25
N ARG A 109 -10.81 -6.93 2.37
CA ARG A 109 -9.98 -5.79 2.01
C ARG A 109 -9.72 -4.85 3.18
N LEU A 110 -10.74 -4.55 3.98
CA LEU A 110 -10.61 -3.71 5.17
C LEU A 110 -9.78 -4.40 6.27
N LEU A 111 -9.97 -5.72 6.45
CA LEU A 111 -9.23 -6.52 7.43
C LEU A 111 -7.78 -6.79 7.01
N ALA A 112 -7.51 -6.82 5.71
CA ALA A 112 -6.16 -6.99 5.20
C ALA A 112 -5.27 -5.77 5.46
N GLN A 113 -5.83 -4.58 5.68
CA GLN A 113 -5.07 -3.35 5.81
C GLN A 113 -4.09 -3.36 7.00
N PRO A 114 -4.48 -3.76 8.23
CA PRO A 114 -3.53 -3.90 9.33
C PRO A 114 -2.43 -4.92 9.03
N LEU A 115 -2.75 -5.99 8.34
CA LEU A 115 -1.78 -7.01 7.92
C LEU A 115 -0.78 -6.43 6.91
N ILE A 116 -1.25 -5.64 5.95
CA ILE A 116 -0.40 -4.98 4.95
C ILE A 116 0.53 -3.98 5.63
N ILE A 117 0.03 -3.20 6.60
CA ILE A 117 0.84 -2.25 7.39
C ILE A 117 1.96 -3.00 8.11
N TRP A 118 1.61 -4.06 8.84
CA TRP A 118 2.61 -4.89 9.51
C TRP A 118 3.60 -5.51 8.52
N LEU A 119 3.11 -6.06 7.41
CA LEU A 119 3.95 -6.72 6.40
C LEU A 119 4.93 -5.72 5.77
N ALA A 120 4.51 -4.48 5.51
CA ALA A 120 5.40 -3.44 4.99
C ALA A 120 6.54 -3.14 5.97
N LEU A 121 6.23 -2.96 7.25
CA LEU A 121 7.24 -2.75 8.29
C LEU A 121 8.18 -3.94 8.45
N TRP A 122 7.64 -5.15 8.44
CA TRP A 122 8.43 -6.36 8.61
C TRP A 122 9.27 -6.68 7.37
N ALA A 123 8.69 -6.63 6.17
CA ALA A 123 9.41 -6.87 4.91
C ALA A 123 10.49 -5.82 4.66
N GLY A 124 10.23 -4.56 5.02
CA GLY A 124 11.19 -3.45 4.97
C GLY A 124 12.26 -3.48 6.06
N GLU A 125 12.21 -4.45 6.98
CA GLU A 125 13.18 -4.57 8.08
C GLU A 125 13.12 -3.40 9.10
N ALA A 126 12.01 -2.66 9.13
CA ALA A 126 11.74 -1.64 10.14
C ALA A 126 11.33 -2.25 11.49
N THR A 127 10.76 -3.48 11.47
CA THR A 127 10.45 -4.26 12.67
C THR A 127 10.84 -5.73 12.50
N HIS A 128 11.13 -6.39 13.62
CA HIS A 128 11.35 -7.84 13.68
C HIS A 128 10.21 -8.58 14.40
N TRP A 129 9.26 -7.85 14.98
CA TRP A 129 8.12 -8.43 15.66
C TRP A 129 7.18 -9.15 14.69
N PRO A 130 6.61 -10.32 15.05
CA PRO A 130 6.76 -11.07 16.29
C PRO A 130 7.97 -12.04 16.27
N PHE A 131 8.72 -12.10 15.20
CA PHE A 131 9.84 -13.01 15.02
C PHE A 131 11.12 -12.34 15.52
N ARG A 132 11.52 -12.65 16.78
CA ARG A 132 12.80 -12.16 17.30
C ARG A 132 13.96 -12.63 16.42
N SER A 133 14.83 -11.71 15.99
CA SER A 133 16.11 -12.11 15.44
C SER A 133 16.88 -12.82 16.58
N LYS A 134 17.33 -14.05 16.34
CA LYS A 134 18.34 -14.64 17.19
C LYS A 134 19.59 -13.80 17.03
N SER A 135 19.94 -13.02 18.05
CA SER A 135 21.24 -12.37 18.17
C SER A 135 22.33 -13.42 18.28
#